data_507e29184e9740512613f424fc469a4b
#
_entry.id   507e29184e9740512613f424fc469a4b
#
_cell.length_a   1.000
_cell.length_b   1.000
_cell.length_c   1.000
_cell.angle_alpha   90.00
_cell.angle_beta   90.00
_cell.angle_gamma   90.00
#
_symmetry.space_group_name_H-M   'P 1'
#
loop_
_entity.id
_entity.type
_entity.pdbx_description
1 polymer ?
#
loop_
_entity_poly.entity_id
_entity_poly.type
_entity_poly.pdbx_seq_one_letter_code
_entity_poly.pdbx_strand_id
1 'polypeptide(L)'
;WDLLRLLTSVRLACQPLDFDAARVRALLDALLAAYFGALRGGSARWIERETAEGPVRELFDTVRGRERADFLDSRTSRRGRHRRLKLDGSKALPADEAEHRRVGALLRRFAATSGRPDFFEVLDVARRIAGNGSLGVRRWVVLVQGKGAPDGHYLLDLKEALPSALTPALRLKQPPWADEAERVVALAQRCQAVPPAFLHAVRMGGRSYVLRDLQPSADRVAFGDAKQPPERLLSLMASVGRCTAWAHLRASGRQRSAIADELIAWGADADAPRRLRRASRECMQTVRDDWKAYCRAYDDGVFALDATAAAR
;
A
#
# COMPACT_ATOMS: atom_id res chain seq x y z
N TRP A 1 8.61 10.01 10.61
CA TRP A 1 7.58 10.38 9.64
C TRP A 1 6.51 9.29 9.48
N ASP A 2 6.87 8.04 9.34
CA ASP A 2 5.92 6.92 9.11
C ASP A 2 4.88 6.82 10.23
N LEU A 3 5.34 6.80 11.48
CA LEU A 3 4.47 6.72 12.64
C LEU A 3 3.59 7.97 12.77
N LEU A 4 4.14 9.17 12.52
CA LEU A 4 3.37 10.40 12.54
C LEU A 4 2.25 10.39 11.50
N ARG A 5 2.57 9.98 10.28
CA ARG A 5 1.58 9.83 9.19
C ARG A 5 0.50 8.81 9.55
N LEU A 6 0.90 7.69 10.16
CA LEU A 6 -0.03 6.65 10.60
C LEU A 6 -1.00 7.18 11.66
N LEU A 7 -0.49 7.85 12.70
CA LEU A 7 -1.32 8.44 13.75
C LEU A 7 -2.28 9.51 13.20
N THR A 8 -1.81 10.35 12.27
CA THR A 8 -2.63 11.34 11.57
C THR A 8 -3.75 10.64 10.78
N SER A 9 -3.42 9.56 10.07
CA SER A 9 -4.41 8.79 9.31
C SER A 9 -5.47 8.14 10.20
N VAL A 10 -5.08 7.61 11.37
CA VAL A 10 -6.04 7.07 12.34
C VAL A 10 -6.99 8.16 12.84
N ARG A 11 -6.47 9.36 13.16
CA ARG A 11 -7.33 10.49 13.57
C ARG A 11 -8.35 10.87 12.50
N LEU A 12 -7.89 10.96 11.25
CA LEU A 12 -8.76 11.29 10.12
C LEU A 12 -9.80 10.19 9.85
N ALA A 13 -9.43 8.93 9.98
CA ALA A 13 -10.35 7.80 9.81
C ALA A 13 -11.41 7.70 10.90
N CYS A 14 -11.16 8.25 12.08
CA CYS A 14 -12.14 8.30 13.16
C CYS A 14 -13.23 9.37 12.96
N GLN A 15 -13.01 10.37 12.10
CA GLN A 15 -13.94 11.49 11.93
C GLN A 15 -15.31 11.08 11.34
N PRO A 16 -15.35 10.33 10.21
CA PRO A 16 -16.63 9.90 9.66
C PRO A 16 -17.36 8.86 10.53
N LEU A 17 -16.69 8.37 11.58
CA LEU A 17 -17.27 7.41 12.54
C LEU A 17 -17.81 8.08 13.81
N ASP A 18 -17.73 9.39 13.90
CA ASP A 18 -18.19 10.19 15.04
C ASP A 18 -17.62 9.74 16.41
N PHE A 19 -16.35 9.27 16.39
CA PHE A 19 -15.69 8.87 17.62
C PHE A 19 -15.36 10.09 18.49
N ASP A 20 -15.70 10.02 19.76
CA ASP A 20 -15.35 11.03 20.73
C ASP A 20 -13.82 11.10 20.97
N ALA A 21 -13.39 12.16 21.61
CA ALA A 21 -11.96 12.42 21.87
C ALA A 21 -11.31 11.34 22.76
N ALA A 22 -12.09 10.74 23.67
CA ALA A 22 -11.60 9.69 24.56
C ALA A 22 -11.33 8.39 23.78
N ARG A 23 -12.27 7.99 22.92
CA ARG A 23 -12.12 6.82 22.05
C ARG A 23 -10.96 6.98 21.07
N VAL A 24 -10.83 8.13 20.40
CA VAL A 24 -9.68 8.43 19.53
C VAL A 24 -8.37 8.34 20.30
N ARG A 25 -8.32 8.90 21.51
CA ARG A 25 -7.14 8.82 22.36
C ARG A 25 -6.78 7.36 22.69
N ALA A 26 -7.74 6.55 23.11
CA ALA A 26 -7.53 5.15 23.45
C ALA A 26 -6.95 4.36 22.26
N LEU A 27 -7.44 4.57 21.04
CA LEU A 27 -6.91 3.94 19.83
C LEU A 27 -5.44 4.31 19.55
N LEU A 28 -5.10 5.60 19.69
CA LEU A 28 -3.72 6.05 19.51
C LEU A 28 -2.80 5.55 20.62
N ASP A 29 -3.30 5.47 21.85
CA ASP A 29 -2.53 4.96 22.98
C ASP A 29 -2.27 3.46 22.83
N ALA A 30 -3.24 2.67 22.39
CA ALA A 30 -3.06 1.25 22.10
C ALA A 30 -2.00 1.03 20.99
N LEU A 31 -2.06 1.82 19.92
CA LEU A 31 -1.08 1.76 18.83
C LEU A 31 0.34 2.11 19.35
N LEU A 32 0.47 3.23 20.06
CA LEU A 32 1.76 3.70 20.56
C LEU A 32 2.34 2.76 21.62
N ALA A 33 1.52 2.29 22.57
CA ALA A 33 1.97 1.35 23.60
C ALA A 33 2.53 0.07 22.96
N ALA A 34 1.83 -0.47 21.96
CA ALA A 34 2.26 -1.67 21.24
C ALA A 34 3.53 -1.41 20.39
N TYR A 35 3.62 -0.26 19.73
CA TYR A 35 4.79 0.14 18.95
C TYR A 35 6.03 0.27 19.83
N PHE A 36 5.97 1.08 20.88
CA PHE A 36 7.10 1.30 21.78
C PHE A 36 7.47 0.05 22.57
N GLY A 37 6.47 -0.77 22.96
CA GLY A 37 6.69 -2.07 23.57
C GLY A 37 7.47 -3.03 22.68
N ALA A 38 7.10 -3.10 21.40
CA ALA A 38 7.79 -3.93 20.42
C ALA A 38 9.21 -3.45 20.12
N LEU A 39 9.45 -2.12 20.09
CA LEU A 39 10.82 -1.57 19.94
C LEU A 39 11.69 -1.95 21.13
N ARG A 40 11.20 -1.78 22.38
CA ARG A 40 11.95 -2.18 23.58
C ARG A 40 12.33 -3.66 23.58
N GLY A 41 11.46 -4.51 23.00
CA GLY A 41 11.74 -5.93 22.84
C GLY A 41 12.87 -6.25 21.86
N GLY A 42 13.26 -5.33 21.00
CA GLY A 42 14.43 -5.41 20.11
C GLY A 42 14.38 -6.48 19.02
N SER A 43 13.30 -7.27 18.94
CA SER A 43 13.19 -8.41 18.01
C SER A 43 12.16 -8.13 16.91
N ALA A 44 12.59 -8.22 15.66
CA ALA A 44 11.70 -8.13 14.52
C ALA A 44 10.90 -9.42 14.36
N ARG A 45 9.61 -9.36 14.63
CA ARG A 45 8.66 -10.48 14.52
C ARG A 45 7.64 -10.19 13.41
N TRP A 46 6.72 -11.13 13.22
CA TRP A 46 5.54 -10.98 12.35
C TRP A 46 4.31 -11.53 13.07
N ILE A 47 3.14 -11.29 12.53
CA ILE A 47 1.90 -11.85 13.03
C ILE A 47 1.68 -13.20 12.38
N GLU A 48 1.56 -14.24 13.21
CA GLU A 48 1.13 -15.57 12.80
C GLU A 48 -0.36 -15.74 13.03
N ARG A 49 -0.98 -16.61 12.25
CA ARG A 49 -2.42 -16.86 12.39
C ARG A 49 -2.79 -17.29 13.82
N GLU A 50 -1.99 -18.14 14.41
CA GLU A 50 -2.21 -18.72 15.75
C GLU A 50 -2.14 -17.67 16.86
N THR A 51 -1.35 -16.62 16.67
CA THR A 51 -1.16 -15.52 17.63
C THR A 51 -1.93 -14.25 17.24
N ALA A 52 -2.61 -14.25 16.09
CA ALA A 52 -3.41 -13.12 15.67
C ALA A 52 -4.69 -13.00 16.51
N GLU A 53 -5.11 -11.76 16.76
CA GLU A 53 -6.29 -11.43 17.55
C GLU A 53 -7.24 -10.52 16.77
N GLY A 54 -8.51 -10.49 17.17
CA GLY A 54 -9.53 -9.57 16.65
C GLY A 54 -9.64 -9.58 15.13
N PRO A 55 -9.76 -8.41 14.49
CA PRO A 55 -9.96 -8.31 13.04
C PRO A 55 -8.84 -8.95 12.20
N VAL A 56 -7.63 -9.00 12.72
CA VAL A 56 -6.49 -9.64 12.02
C VAL A 56 -6.68 -11.16 11.99
N ARG A 57 -7.10 -11.76 13.11
CA ARG A 57 -7.42 -13.19 13.18
C ARG A 57 -8.55 -13.56 12.23
N GLU A 58 -9.62 -12.78 12.24
CA GLU A 58 -10.76 -12.99 11.34
C GLU A 58 -10.36 -12.91 9.86
N LEU A 59 -9.47 -11.98 9.51
CA LEU A 59 -8.92 -11.90 8.16
C LEU A 59 -8.19 -13.18 7.77
N PHE A 60 -7.31 -13.72 8.64
CA PHE A 60 -6.63 -14.97 8.37
C PHE A 60 -7.60 -16.15 8.18
N ASP A 61 -8.65 -16.23 8.99
CA ASP A 61 -9.66 -17.27 8.89
C ASP A 61 -10.46 -17.15 7.58
N THR A 62 -10.77 -15.92 7.16
CA THR A 62 -11.42 -15.65 5.87
C THR A 62 -10.56 -16.04 4.67
N VAL A 63 -9.24 -15.73 4.71
CA VAL A 63 -8.31 -16.03 3.60
C VAL A 63 -8.18 -17.53 3.37
N ARG A 64 -8.26 -18.34 4.43
CA ARG A 64 -8.12 -19.81 4.33
C ARG A 64 -9.15 -20.48 3.42
N GLY A 65 -10.37 -19.94 3.38
CA GLY A 65 -11.48 -20.49 2.58
C GLY A 65 -11.57 -19.92 1.17
N ARG A 66 -10.66 -19.06 0.74
CA ARG A 66 -10.75 -18.40 -0.57
C ARG A 66 -10.12 -19.22 -1.67
N GLU A 67 -10.84 -19.33 -2.76
CA GLU A 67 -10.33 -19.93 -3.97
C GLU A 67 -9.82 -18.86 -4.96
N ARG A 68 -8.78 -19.21 -5.71
CA ARG A 68 -8.25 -18.34 -6.75
C ARG A 68 -9.30 -18.07 -7.85
N ALA A 69 -10.11 -19.06 -8.17
CA ALA A 69 -11.17 -18.94 -9.17
C ALA A 69 -12.12 -17.79 -8.85
N ASP A 70 -12.57 -17.66 -7.60
CA ASP A 70 -13.46 -16.57 -7.14
C ASP A 70 -12.84 -15.20 -7.34
N PHE A 71 -11.55 -15.07 -7.02
CA PHE A 71 -10.85 -13.82 -7.24
C PHE A 71 -10.72 -13.48 -8.72
N LEU A 72 -10.38 -14.45 -9.56
CA LEU A 72 -10.33 -14.28 -11.01
C LEU A 72 -11.70 -13.91 -11.56
N ASP A 73 -12.77 -14.60 -11.15
CA ASP A 73 -14.15 -14.34 -11.59
C ASP A 73 -14.65 -12.95 -11.16
N SER A 74 -14.18 -12.45 -10.02
CA SER A 74 -14.47 -11.08 -9.59
C SER A 74 -13.85 -10.00 -10.50
N ARG A 75 -12.76 -10.32 -11.20
CA ARG A 75 -11.94 -9.38 -11.99
C ARG A 75 -11.94 -9.65 -13.49
N THR A 76 -12.39 -10.82 -13.91
CA THR A 76 -12.40 -11.24 -15.32
C THR A 76 -13.74 -11.80 -15.73
N SER A 77 -14.07 -11.68 -17.02
CA SER A 77 -15.11 -12.45 -17.68
C SER A 77 -14.49 -13.68 -18.34
N ARG A 78 -15.22 -14.81 -18.28
CA ARG A 78 -14.78 -16.09 -18.85
C ARG A 78 -15.62 -16.48 -20.05
N ARG A 79 -14.96 -16.91 -21.14
CA ARG A 79 -15.59 -17.57 -22.29
C ARG A 79 -14.83 -18.88 -22.57
N GLY A 80 -15.41 -20.01 -22.17
CA GLY A 80 -14.73 -21.31 -22.24
C GLY A 80 -13.44 -21.30 -21.39
N ARG A 81 -12.29 -21.50 -22.03
CA ARG A 81 -10.96 -21.46 -21.36
C ARG A 81 -10.29 -20.09 -21.36
N HIS A 82 -10.85 -19.10 -22.05
CA HIS A 82 -10.27 -17.77 -22.16
C HIS A 82 -10.87 -16.82 -21.11
N ARG A 83 -10.02 -15.99 -20.53
CA ARG A 83 -10.39 -14.91 -19.60
C ARG A 83 -10.00 -13.57 -20.19
N ARG A 84 -10.80 -12.54 -19.91
CA ARG A 84 -10.54 -11.13 -20.21
C ARG A 84 -10.84 -10.28 -18.99
N LEU A 85 -10.12 -9.18 -18.82
CA LEU A 85 -10.35 -8.25 -17.72
C LEU A 85 -11.75 -7.62 -17.84
N LYS A 86 -12.47 -7.53 -16.73
CA LYS A 86 -13.71 -6.75 -16.65
C LYS A 86 -13.37 -5.27 -16.62
N LEU A 87 -13.92 -4.54 -17.58
CA LEU A 87 -13.83 -3.09 -17.64
C LEU A 87 -15.09 -2.50 -17.00
N ASP A 88 -14.98 -2.03 -15.76
CA ASP A 88 -16.11 -1.54 -14.96
C ASP A 88 -16.31 -0.01 -15.07
N GLY A 89 -15.51 0.66 -15.89
CA GLY A 89 -15.59 2.12 -16.09
C GLY A 89 -15.13 2.96 -14.90
N SER A 90 -14.81 2.34 -13.76
CA SER A 90 -14.43 3.05 -12.54
C SER A 90 -13.06 2.61 -11.99
N LYS A 91 -12.83 1.30 -11.87
CA LYS A 91 -11.58 0.74 -11.33
C LYS A 91 -10.68 0.17 -12.42
N ALA A 92 -11.28 -0.25 -13.53
CA ALA A 92 -10.58 -0.75 -14.71
C ALA A 92 -11.15 -0.07 -15.96
N LEU A 93 -10.28 0.63 -16.69
CA LEU A 93 -10.59 1.33 -17.94
C LEU A 93 -9.87 0.64 -19.11
N PRO A 94 -10.38 0.80 -20.34
CA PRO A 94 -9.68 0.28 -21.51
C PRO A 94 -8.25 0.80 -21.59
N ALA A 95 -7.30 -0.07 -21.86
CA ALA A 95 -5.97 0.30 -22.31
C ALA A 95 -5.99 0.40 -23.87
N ASP A 96 -5.27 1.37 -24.41
CA ASP A 96 -5.11 1.47 -25.85
C ASP A 96 -4.10 0.42 -26.40
N GLU A 97 -4.06 0.24 -27.74
CA GLU A 97 -3.16 -0.73 -28.34
C GLU A 97 -1.68 -0.44 -28.07
N ALA A 98 -1.29 0.82 -27.95
CA ALA A 98 0.08 1.20 -27.67
C ALA A 98 0.46 0.80 -26.23
N GLU A 99 -0.47 0.92 -25.29
CA GLU A 99 -0.31 0.45 -23.92
C GLU A 99 -0.19 -1.07 -23.87
N HIS A 100 -1.07 -1.80 -24.55
CA HIS A 100 -0.99 -3.26 -24.67
C HIS A 100 0.38 -3.69 -25.21
N ARG A 101 0.85 -3.08 -26.29
CA ARG A 101 2.18 -3.38 -26.87
C ARG A 101 3.31 -3.08 -25.90
N ARG A 102 3.30 -1.90 -25.23
CA ARG A 102 4.36 -1.49 -24.31
C ARG A 102 4.43 -2.39 -23.07
N VAL A 103 3.28 -2.66 -22.44
CA VAL A 103 3.20 -3.54 -21.27
C VAL A 103 3.56 -4.96 -21.64
N GLY A 104 3.08 -5.47 -22.77
CA GLY A 104 3.44 -6.78 -23.28
C GLY A 104 4.94 -6.92 -23.56
N ALA A 105 5.57 -5.92 -24.17
CA ALA A 105 7.01 -5.90 -24.41
C ALA A 105 7.81 -5.85 -23.08
N LEU A 106 7.35 -5.07 -22.10
CA LEU A 106 7.93 -5.05 -20.76
C LEU A 106 7.92 -6.44 -20.14
N LEU A 107 6.73 -7.08 -20.08
CA LEU A 107 6.59 -8.38 -19.43
C LEU A 107 7.33 -9.50 -20.15
N ARG A 108 7.41 -9.48 -21.48
CA ARG A 108 8.29 -10.43 -22.22
C ARG A 108 9.75 -10.30 -21.82
N ARG A 109 10.29 -9.08 -21.70
CA ARG A 109 11.68 -8.87 -21.23
C ARG A 109 11.85 -9.34 -19.79
N PHE A 110 10.91 -9.03 -18.92
CA PHE A 110 10.93 -9.50 -17.53
C PHE A 110 10.87 -11.03 -17.45
N ALA A 111 9.99 -11.65 -18.21
CA ALA A 111 9.81 -13.09 -18.31
C ALA A 111 11.11 -13.81 -18.71
N ALA A 112 11.85 -13.27 -19.68
CA ALA A 112 13.12 -13.81 -20.12
C ALA A 112 14.17 -13.88 -18.99
N THR A 113 14.12 -12.95 -18.02
CA THR A 113 15.03 -12.93 -16.87
C THR A 113 14.50 -13.70 -15.65
N SER A 114 13.22 -14.03 -15.64
CA SER A 114 12.55 -14.68 -14.50
C SER A 114 12.70 -16.21 -14.45
N GLY A 115 13.22 -16.82 -15.52
CA GLY A 115 13.25 -18.28 -15.69
C GLY A 115 11.87 -18.94 -15.93
N ARG A 116 10.82 -18.13 -16.12
CA ARG A 116 9.43 -18.59 -16.33
C ARG A 116 8.75 -17.80 -17.45
N PRO A 117 9.21 -17.90 -18.70
CA PRO A 117 8.71 -17.07 -19.79
C PRO A 117 7.20 -17.25 -20.02
N ASP A 118 6.71 -18.47 -20.03
CA ASP A 118 5.30 -18.78 -20.30
C ASP A 118 4.36 -18.27 -19.18
N PHE A 119 4.86 -18.23 -17.94
CA PHE A 119 4.07 -17.75 -16.81
C PHE A 119 3.66 -16.28 -16.97
N PHE A 120 4.54 -15.46 -17.53
CA PHE A 120 4.32 -14.02 -17.70
C PHE A 120 3.79 -13.64 -19.09
N GLU A 121 3.34 -14.62 -19.89
CA GLU A 121 2.64 -14.34 -21.13
C GLU A 121 1.41 -13.48 -20.86
N VAL A 122 1.33 -12.31 -21.53
CA VAL A 122 0.25 -11.34 -21.32
C VAL A 122 -0.98 -11.73 -22.12
N LEU A 123 -2.08 -11.94 -21.42
CA LEU A 123 -3.37 -12.27 -22.00
C LEU A 123 -4.26 -11.04 -22.19
N ASP A 124 -4.18 -10.08 -21.25
CA ASP A 124 -4.96 -8.84 -21.32
C ASP A 124 -4.35 -7.74 -20.42
N VAL A 125 -4.65 -6.47 -20.76
CA VAL A 125 -4.16 -5.28 -20.05
C VAL A 125 -5.30 -4.28 -19.90
N ALA A 126 -5.48 -3.72 -18.71
CA ALA A 126 -6.39 -2.60 -18.48
C ALA A 126 -5.73 -1.51 -17.65
N ARG A 127 -6.07 -0.25 -17.89
CA ARG A 127 -5.70 0.86 -16.99
C ARG A 127 -6.38 0.66 -15.64
N ARG A 128 -5.66 0.87 -14.55
CA ARG A 128 -6.19 0.68 -13.22
C ARG A 128 -6.30 2.00 -12.45
N ILE A 129 -7.50 2.31 -11.98
CA ILE A 129 -7.74 3.41 -11.03
C ILE A 129 -7.89 2.80 -9.64
N ALA A 130 -7.01 3.15 -8.73
CA ALA A 130 -7.07 2.64 -7.36
C ALA A 130 -6.28 3.53 -6.40
N GLY A 131 -6.97 4.00 -5.36
CA GLY A 131 -6.41 4.80 -4.28
C GLY A 131 -6.14 6.26 -4.66
N ASN A 132 -6.51 7.19 -3.78
CA ASN A 132 -6.41 8.64 -4.02
C ASN A 132 -4.97 9.08 -4.33
N GLY A 133 -3.98 8.56 -3.60
CA GLY A 133 -2.56 8.86 -3.84
C GLY A 133 -1.96 8.28 -5.14
N SER A 134 -2.80 7.71 -6.01
CA SER A 134 -2.40 7.19 -7.33
C SER A 134 -3.20 7.82 -8.47
N LEU A 135 -3.98 8.86 -8.19
CA LEU A 135 -4.65 9.63 -9.25
C LEU A 135 -3.58 10.30 -10.11
N GLY A 136 -3.75 10.22 -11.43
CA GLY A 136 -2.78 10.73 -12.41
C GLY A 136 -1.51 9.86 -12.58
N VAL A 137 -1.31 8.83 -11.77
CA VAL A 137 -0.16 7.91 -11.89
C VAL A 137 -0.49 6.78 -12.86
N ARG A 138 0.42 6.49 -13.77
CA ARG A 138 0.26 5.39 -14.72
C ARG A 138 0.22 4.05 -13.97
N ARG A 139 -0.85 3.32 -14.20
CA ARG A 139 -1.05 2.03 -13.54
C ARG A 139 -1.89 1.10 -14.37
N TRP A 140 -1.47 -0.14 -14.45
CA TRP A 140 -2.19 -1.19 -15.17
C TRP A 140 -2.43 -2.40 -14.28
N VAL A 141 -3.52 -3.08 -14.54
CA VAL A 141 -3.73 -4.48 -14.16
C VAL A 141 -3.45 -5.32 -15.40
N VAL A 142 -2.68 -6.38 -15.22
CA VAL A 142 -2.28 -7.27 -16.32
C VAL A 142 -2.70 -8.68 -15.98
N LEU A 143 -3.49 -9.28 -16.87
CA LEU A 143 -3.81 -10.70 -16.81
C LEU A 143 -2.71 -11.48 -17.53
N VAL A 144 -2.11 -12.43 -16.84
CA VAL A 144 -1.04 -13.28 -17.39
C VAL A 144 -1.42 -14.76 -17.32
N GLN A 145 -0.76 -15.56 -18.18
CA GLN A 145 -0.99 -17.00 -18.30
C GLN A 145 -0.87 -17.74 -16.97
N GLY A 146 0.13 -17.40 -16.16
CA GLY A 146 0.30 -18.04 -14.88
C GLY A 146 0.55 -19.55 -15.00
N LYS A 147 -0.24 -20.33 -14.26
CA LYS A 147 -0.22 -21.81 -14.28
C LYS A 147 -1.13 -22.41 -15.36
N GLY A 148 -1.77 -21.57 -16.17
CA GLY A 148 -2.62 -21.99 -17.27
C GLY A 148 -4.12 -21.90 -17.00
N ALA A 149 -4.88 -22.06 -18.10
CA ALA A 149 -6.34 -22.01 -18.10
C ALA A 149 -6.95 -23.23 -17.41
N PRO A 150 -8.16 -23.09 -16.80
CA PRO A 150 -8.98 -21.88 -16.73
C PRO A 150 -8.69 -21.01 -15.48
N ASP A 151 -8.17 -21.57 -14.41
CA ASP A 151 -8.14 -20.93 -13.09
C ASP A 151 -6.71 -20.73 -12.54
N GLY A 152 -5.69 -21.08 -13.35
CA GLY A 152 -4.28 -20.88 -13.02
C GLY A 152 -3.71 -19.51 -13.43
N HIS A 153 -4.54 -18.63 -14.05
CA HIS A 153 -4.10 -17.29 -14.43
C HIS A 153 -3.77 -16.42 -13.22
N TYR A 154 -2.94 -15.38 -13.44
CA TYR A 154 -2.56 -14.42 -12.42
C TYR A 154 -2.89 -12.99 -12.87
N LEU A 155 -3.15 -12.14 -11.89
CA LEU A 155 -3.35 -10.72 -12.06
C LEU A 155 -2.16 -9.98 -11.46
N LEU A 156 -1.50 -9.15 -12.26
CA LEU A 156 -0.38 -8.34 -11.82
C LEU A 156 -0.78 -6.87 -11.75
N ASP A 157 -0.23 -6.15 -10.80
CA ASP A 157 -0.35 -4.70 -10.62
C ASP A 157 0.97 -4.07 -11.06
N LEU A 158 0.96 -3.30 -12.14
CA LEU A 158 2.09 -2.53 -12.65
C LEU A 158 1.82 -1.05 -12.39
N LYS A 159 2.58 -0.45 -11.46
CA LYS A 159 2.38 0.93 -11.04
C LYS A 159 3.65 1.75 -11.22
N GLU A 160 3.54 2.92 -11.86
CA GLU A 160 4.64 3.89 -11.94
C GLU A 160 5.09 4.30 -10.54
N ALA A 161 6.40 4.32 -10.33
CA ALA A 161 7.02 4.81 -9.11
C ALA A 161 7.45 6.26 -9.29
N LEU A 162 6.99 7.13 -8.39
CA LEU A 162 7.31 8.55 -8.38
C LEU A 162 8.23 8.89 -7.21
N PRO A 163 8.93 10.02 -7.26
CA PRO A 163 9.69 10.53 -6.11
C PRO A 163 8.82 10.61 -4.86
N SER A 164 9.45 10.42 -3.71
CA SER A 164 8.73 10.58 -2.44
C SER A 164 8.30 12.03 -2.26
N ALA A 165 7.04 12.25 -1.86
CA ALA A 165 6.54 13.59 -1.50
C ALA A 165 7.33 14.25 -0.34
N LEU A 166 8.06 13.45 0.45
CA LEU A 166 8.94 13.96 1.51
C LEU A 166 10.27 14.48 0.98
N THR A 167 10.69 14.11 -0.23
CA THR A 167 12.01 14.46 -0.77
C THR A 167 12.37 15.95 -0.65
N PRO A 168 11.48 16.90 -0.98
CA PRO A 168 11.80 18.32 -0.85
C PRO A 168 11.99 18.81 0.59
N ALA A 169 11.38 18.10 1.56
CA ALA A 169 11.43 18.46 2.98
C ALA A 169 12.53 17.71 3.77
N LEU A 170 13.17 16.72 3.17
CA LEU A 170 14.18 15.90 3.82
C LEU A 170 15.55 16.60 3.77
N ARG A 171 16.12 16.87 4.96
CA ARG A 171 17.49 17.38 5.10
C ARG A 171 18.54 16.26 5.16
N LEU A 172 18.10 15.02 5.35
CA LEU A 172 18.99 13.87 5.45
C LEU A 172 19.34 13.36 4.04
N LYS A 173 20.62 13.13 3.80
CA LYS A 173 21.09 12.53 2.55
C LYS A 173 20.47 11.13 2.40
N GLN A 174 19.69 10.95 1.35
CA GLN A 174 19.09 9.69 1.03
C GLN A 174 20.09 8.72 0.38
N PRO A 175 19.91 7.40 0.55
CA PRO A 175 20.69 6.41 -0.19
C PRO A 175 20.58 6.61 -1.71
N PRO A 176 21.64 6.33 -2.47
CA PRO A 176 21.55 6.33 -3.93
C PRO A 176 20.72 5.12 -4.39
N TRP A 177 19.64 5.40 -5.10
CA TRP A 177 18.80 4.40 -5.76
C TRP A 177 18.97 4.54 -7.27
N ALA A 178 18.97 3.43 -8.01
CA ALA A 178 19.06 3.48 -9.48
C ALA A 178 17.81 4.16 -10.08
N ASP A 179 16.66 3.99 -9.42
CA ASP A 179 15.40 4.68 -9.72
C ASP A 179 14.39 4.56 -8.56
N GLU A 180 13.23 5.20 -8.72
CA GLU A 180 12.19 5.22 -7.70
C GLU A 180 11.54 3.86 -7.46
N ALA A 181 11.45 3.01 -8.47
CA ALA A 181 10.91 1.66 -8.30
C ALA A 181 11.85 0.79 -7.48
N GLU A 182 13.18 0.88 -7.72
CA GLU A 182 14.17 0.19 -6.89
C GLU A 182 14.06 0.63 -5.43
N ARG A 183 13.94 1.94 -5.18
CA ARG A 183 13.73 2.48 -3.82
C ARG A 183 12.52 1.83 -3.15
N VAL A 184 11.37 1.83 -3.84
CA VAL A 184 10.12 1.28 -3.29
C VAL A 184 10.22 -0.22 -3.05
N VAL A 185 10.76 -0.98 -3.99
CA VAL A 185 10.92 -2.43 -3.90
C VAL A 185 11.89 -2.80 -2.78
N ALA A 186 13.07 -2.17 -2.73
CA ALA A 186 14.07 -2.44 -1.70
C ALA A 186 13.54 -2.14 -0.29
N LEU A 187 12.84 -1.01 -0.11
CA LEU A 187 12.24 -0.66 1.18
C LEU A 187 11.14 -1.65 1.57
N ALA A 188 10.27 -2.05 0.63
CA ALA A 188 9.24 -3.03 0.90
C ALA A 188 9.83 -4.40 1.30
N GLN A 189 10.86 -4.87 0.60
CA GLN A 189 11.55 -6.12 0.92
C GLN A 189 12.27 -6.09 2.28
N ARG A 190 12.77 -4.93 2.70
CA ARG A 190 13.43 -4.76 4.00
C ARG A 190 12.46 -4.65 5.16
N CYS A 191 11.35 -3.94 4.97
CA CYS A 191 10.39 -3.67 6.04
C CYS A 191 9.40 -4.81 6.26
N GLN A 192 9.02 -5.53 5.20
CA GLN A 192 8.02 -6.58 5.26
C GLN A 192 8.65 -7.94 5.61
N ALA A 193 8.02 -8.70 6.51
CA ALA A 193 8.47 -10.06 6.82
C ALA A 193 8.29 -10.99 5.61
N VAL A 194 7.15 -10.82 4.90
CA VAL A 194 6.84 -11.54 3.67
C VAL A 194 6.44 -10.49 2.62
N PRO A 195 7.32 -10.17 1.66
CA PRO A 195 6.99 -9.27 0.56
C PRO A 195 5.90 -9.85 -0.34
N PRO A 196 5.14 -9.00 -1.05
CA PRO A 196 4.20 -9.46 -2.06
C PRO A 196 4.88 -10.32 -3.13
N ALA A 197 4.16 -11.31 -3.67
CA ALA A 197 4.64 -12.08 -4.80
C ALA A 197 4.93 -11.17 -6.00
N PHE A 198 5.94 -11.54 -6.79
CA PHE A 198 6.36 -10.82 -7.99
C PHE A 198 6.75 -9.35 -7.76
N LEU A 199 7.22 -9.00 -6.56
CA LEU A 199 7.66 -7.65 -6.25
C LEU A 199 9.00 -7.35 -6.91
N HIS A 200 8.97 -6.61 -8.03
CA HIS A 200 10.15 -6.23 -8.82
C HIS A 200 10.08 -4.77 -9.28
N ALA A 201 11.25 -4.16 -9.38
CA ALA A 201 11.44 -2.90 -10.09
C ALA A 201 11.65 -3.19 -11.58
N VAL A 202 10.88 -2.51 -12.43
CA VAL A 202 10.95 -2.68 -13.89
C VAL A 202 10.92 -1.33 -14.58
N ARG A 203 11.46 -1.24 -15.81
CA ARG A 203 11.52 0.02 -16.57
C ARG A 203 10.81 -0.09 -17.91
N MET A 204 10.08 0.97 -18.25
CA MET A 204 9.38 1.08 -19.53
C MET A 204 9.32 2.54 -19.98
N GLY A 205 9.81 2.83 -21.19
CA GLY A 205 9.73 4.17 -21.77
C GLY A 205 10.38 5.27 -20.92
N GLY A 206 11.58 5.02 -20.37
CA GLY A 206 12.32 5.96 -19.53
C GLY A 206 11.78 6.14 -18.11
N ARG A 207 10.72 5.43 -17.73
CA ARG A 207 10.09 5.49 -16.41
C ARG A 207 10.26 4.18 -15.65
N SER A 208 10.24 4.26 -14.34
CA SER A 208 10.34 3.09 -13.46
C SER A 208 8.98 2.71 -12.88
N TYR A 209 8.75 1.41 -12.72
CA TYR A 209 7.48 0.85 -12.26
C TYR A 209 7.73 -0.26 -11.24
N VAL A 210 6.81 -0.37 -10.29
CA VAL A 210 6.73 -1.52 -9.38
C VAL A 210 5.76 -2.53 -10.00
N LEU A 211 6.28 -3.73 -10.25
CA LEU A 211 5.50 -4.91 -10.63
C LEU A 211 5.29 -5.77 -9.39
N ARG A 212 4.06 -6.25 -9.17
CA ARG A 212 3.73 -7.19 -8.09
C ARG A 212 2.42 -7.92 -8.37
N ASP A 213 2.12 -8.92 -7.56
CA ASP A 213 0.81 -9.56 -7.57
C ASP A 213 -0.30 -8.57 -7.23
N LEU A 214 -1.46 -8.71 -7.86
CA LEU A 214 -2.63 -7.90 -7.56
C LEU A 214 -3.29 -8.40 -6.28
N GLN A 215 -3.11 -7.67 -5.20
CA GLN A 215 -3.74 -8.00 -3.93
C GLN A 215 -5.26 -7.84 -3.99
N PRO A 216 -6.03 -8.85 -3.59
CA PRO A 216 -7.48 -8.75 -3.44
C PRO A 216 -7.88 -7.64 -2.47
N SER A 217 -8.97 -6.93 -2.77
CA SER A 217 -9.48 -5.89 -1.84
C SER A 217 -9.93 -6.48 -0.50
N ALA A 218 -10.36 -7.73 -0.54
CA ALA A 218 -10.78 -8.49 0.63
C ALA A 218 -9.63 -8.88 1.59
N ASP A 219 -8.35 -8.72 1.17
CA ASP A 219 -7.17 -8.95 2.03
C ASP A 219 -6.82 -7.70 2.87
N ARG A 220 -7.79 -6.83 3.09
CA ARG A 220 -7.61 -5.65 3.91
C ARG A 220 -8.45 -5.77 5.17
N VAL A 221 -7.84 -5.54 6.30
CA VAL A 221 -8.60 -5.36 7.54
C VAL A 221 -9.37 -4.05 7.41
N ALA A 222 -10.71 -4.13 7.53
CA ALA A 222 -11.56 -2.95 7.57
C ALA A 222 -11.38 -2.24 8.93
N PHE A 223 -11.32 -0.91 8.91
CA PHE A 223 -11.31 -0.12 10.15
C PHE A 223 -12.65 -0.24 10.90
N GLY A 224 -13.69 -0.68 10.20
CA GLY A 224 -15.00 -0.97 10.77
C GLY A 224 -15.96 0.21 10.79
N ASP A 225 -17.03 0.08 11.56
CA ASP A 225 -18.04 1.11 11.77
C ASP A 225 -18.11 1.56 13.25
N ALA A 226 -18.93 2.58 13.52
CA ALA A 226 -19.08 3.15 14.87
C ALA A 226 -19.66 2.18 15.89
N LYS A 227 -20.37 1.14 15.44
CA LYS A 227 -21.10 0.18 16.30
C LYS A 227 -20.21 -0.97 16.77
N GLN A 228 -18.99 -1.08 16.25
CA GLN A 228 -18.09 -2.17 16.64
C GLN A 228 -17.66 -2.06 18.11
N PRO A 229 -17.50 -3.20 18.81
CA PRO A 229 -16.92 -3.21 20.15
C PRO A 229 -15.58 -2.49 20.19
N PRO A 230 -15.32 -1.62 21.17
CA PRO A 230 -14.06 -0.87 21.27
C PRO A 230 -12.83 -1.76 21.25
N GLU A 231 -12.88 -2.92 21.88
CA GLU A 231 -11.79 -3.89 22.02
C GLU A 231 -11.28 -4.38 20.66
N ARG A 232 -12.18 -4.46 19.69
CA ARG A 232 -11.87 -4.88 18.32
C ARG A 232 -10.93 -3.91 17.63
N LEU A 233 -11.20 -2.61 17.76
CA LEU A 233 -10.34 -1.57 17.18
C LEU A 233 -9.05 -1.39 17.99
N LEU A 234 -9.10 -1.56 19.31
CA LEU A 234 -7.91 -1.50 20.16
C LEU A 234 -6.92 -2.62 19.80
N SER A 235 -7.40 -3.87 19.63
CA SER A 235 -6.53 -4.98 19.22
C SER A 235 -5.95 -4.77 17.82
N LEU A 236 -6.74 -4.20 16.89
CA LEU A 236 -6.25 -3.81 15.57
C LEU A 236 -5.14 -2.77 15.66
N MET A 237 -5.34 -1.70 16.46
CA MET A 237 -4.33 -0.66 16.64
C MET A 237 -3.06 -1.19 17.27
N ALA A 238 -3.17 -2.09 18.26
CA ALA A 238 -2.02 -2.76 18.86
C ALA A 238 -1.26 -3.62 17.82
N SER A 239 -1.97 -4.36 16.97
CA SER A 239 -1.37 -5.14 15.89
C SER A 239 -0.65 -4.27 14.87
N VAL A 240 -1.25 -3.15 14.46
CA VAL A 240 -0.63 -2.17 13.55
C VAL A 240 0.62 -1.56 14.18
N GLY A 241 0.56 -1.20 15.47
CA GLY A 241 1.71 -0.68 16.22
C GLY A 241 2.88 -1.67 16.24
N ARG A 242 2.63 -2.93 16.61
CA ARG A 242 3.65 -4.01 16.59
C ARG A 242 4.24 -4.20 15.20
N CYS A 243 3.42 -4.33 14.17
CA CYS A 243 3.90 -4.52 12.79
C CYS A 243 4.78 -3.36 12.33
N THR A 244 4.44 -2.11 12.68
CA THR A 244 5.24 -0.93 12.34
C THR A 244 6.60 -0.95 13.03
N ALA A 245 6.64 -1.28 14.31
CA ALA A 245 7.90 -1.41 15.06
C ALA A 245 8.78 -2.53 14.49
N TRP A 246 8.21 -3.69 14.21
CA TRP A 246 8.95 -4.81 13.61
C TRP A 246 9.47 -4.51 12.21
N ALA A 247 8.74 -3.72 11.42
CA ALA A 247 9.22 -3.22 10.13
C ALA A 247 10.46 -2.32 10.29
N HIS A 248 10.44 -1.41 11.26
CA HIS A 248 11.58 -0.54 11.56
C HIS A 248 12.79 -1.35 12.06
N LEU A 249 12.58 -2.27 13.02
CA LEU A 249 13.64 -3.15 13.51
C LEU A 249 14.24 -4.02 12.38
N ARG A 250 13.42 -4.55 11.49
CA ARG A 250 13.89 -5.38 10.35
C ARG A 250 14.71 -4.58 9.35
N ALA A 251 14.37 -3.31 9.17
CA ALA A 251 15.09 -2.40 8.27
C ALA A 251 16.27 -1.69 8.91
N SER A 252 16.50 -1.83 10.23
CA SER A 252 17.54 -1.13 10.98
C SER A 252 18.96 -1.43 10.51
N GLY A 253 19.91 -0.50 10.77
CA GLY A 253 21.33 -0.64 10.50
C GLY A 253 21.73 -0.66 9.02
N ARG A 254 20.80 -0.37 8.10
CA ARG A 254 21.06 -0.41 6.65
C ARG A 254 21.19 0.99 6.08
N GLN A 255 22.22 1.21 5.27
CA GLN A 255 22.43 2.47 4.54
C GLN A 255 22.31 3.72 5.44
N ARG A 256 22.91 3.67 6.63
CA ARG A 256 22.90 4.73 7.65
C ARG A 256 21.55 4.95 8.34
N SER A 257 20.61 4.01 8.25
CA SER A 257 19.44 4.06 9.14
C SER A 257 19.85 3.75 10.58
N ALA A 258 19.03 4.18 11.53
CA ALA A 258 19.22 3.88 12.95
C ALA A 258 19.44 2.36 13.15
N ILE A 259 20.39 2.00 14.00
CA ILE A 259 20.63 0.62 14.40
C ILE A 259 19.58 0.15 15.41
N ALA A 260 19.53 -1.15 15.67
CA ALA A 260 18.53 -1.72 16.58
C ALA A 260 18.62 -1.11 17.99
N ASP A 261 19.83 -0.89 18.50
CA ASP A 261 20.03 -0.32 19.84
C ASP A 261 19.49 1.12 19.96
N GLU A 262 19.64 1.93 18.91
CA GLU A 262 19.05 3.28 18.87
C GLU A 262 17.52 3.23 18.83
N LEU A 263 16.94 2.26 18.13
CA LEU A 263 15.49 2.05 18.11
C LEU A 263 14.97 1.55 19.46
N ILE A 264 15.71 0.67 20.13
CA ILE A 264 15.39 0.19 21.49
C ILE A 264 15.44 1.34 22.48
N ALA A 265 16.52 2.17 22.42
CA ALA A 265 16.67 3.34 23.27
C ALA A 265 15.52 4.34 23.05
N TRP A 266 15.15 4.60 21.79
CA TRP A 266 13.97 5.42 21.50
C TRP A 266 12.67 4.77 21.97
N GLY A 267 12.60 3.45 21.95
CA GLY A 267 11.50 2.67 22.51
C GLY A 267 11.29 2.91 24.02
N ALA A 268 12.34 3.31 24.73
CA ALA A 268 12.33 3.62 26.16
C ALA A 268 12.01 5.10 26.46
N ASP A 269 11.94 5.98 25.44
CA ASP A 269 11.63 7.40 25.62
C ASP A 269 10.17 7.61 26.08
N ALA A 270 10.00 7.91 27.36
CA ALA A 270 8.68 8.10 27.99
C ALA A 270 7.88 9.28 27.40
N ASP A 271 8.57 10.29 26.87
CA ASP A 271 7.94 11.49 26.31
C ASP A 271 7.58 11.38 24.82
N ALA A 272 8.19 10.45 24.09
CA ALA A 272 7.96 10.29 22.67
C ALA A 272 6.48 10.06 22.31
N PRO A 273 5.71 9.23 23.03
CA PRO A 273 4.27 9.06 22.76
C PRO A 273 3.48 10.36 22.87
N ARG A 274 3.81 11.20 23.85
CA ARG A 274 3.16 12.49 24.06
C ARG A 274 3.47 13.47 22.92
N ARG A 275 4.75 13.57 22.52
CA ARG A 275 5.19 14.43 21.40
C ARG A 275 4.52 13.99 20.09
N LEU A 276 4.46 12.69 19.81
CA LEU A 276 3.83 12.16 18.60
C LEU A 276 2.32 12.42 18.56
N ARG A 277 1.62 12.26 19.68
CA ARG A 277 0.18 12.59 19.75
C ARG A 277 -0.09 14.06 19.47
N ARG A 278 0.74 14.97 20.00
CA ARG A 278 0.64 16.41 19.74
C ARG A 278 0.87 16.68 18.24
N ALA A 279 1.99 16.24 17.71
CA ALA A 279 2.34 16.45 16.30
C ALA A 279 1.28 15.86 15.35
N SER A 280 0.70 14.69 15.66
CA SER A 280 -0.37 14.11 14.82
C SER A 280 -1.66 14.93 14.84
N ARG A 281 -1.93 15.68 15.89
CA ARG A 281 -3.08 16.61 15.95
C ARG A 281 -2.83 17.83 15.07
N GLU A 282 -1.63 18.38 15.13
CA GLU A 282 -1.20 19.50 14.31
C GLU A 282 -1.24 19.12 12.82
N CYS A 283 -0.66 17.97 12.46
CA CYS A 283 -0.75 17.44 11.08
C CYS A 283 -2.19 17.19 10.61
N MET A 284 -3.06 16.68 11.49
CA MET A 284 -4.47 16.49 11.13
C MET A 284 -5.14 17.83 10.81
N GLN A 285 -4.85 18.89 11.57
CA GLN A 285 -5.41 20.21 11.30
C GLN A 285 -4.92 20.75 9.94
N THR A 286 -3.62 20.63 9.65
CA THR A 286 -3.06 21.02 8.36
C THR A 286 -3.76 20.28 7.20
N VAL A 287 -3.91 18.95 7.31
CA VAL A 287 -4.62 18.15 6.26
C VAL A 287 -6.07 18.60 6.07
N ARG A 288 -6.76 19.00 7.15
CA ARG A 288 -8.13 19.53 7.04
C ARG A 288 -8.18 20.88 6.30
N ASP A 289 -7.22 21.75 6.59
CA ASP A 289 -7.18 23.07 5.97
C ASP A 289 -6.77 22.95 4.49
N ASP A 290 -5.83 22.06 4.15
CA ASP A 290 -5.46 21.70 2.78
C ASP A 290 -6.68 21.13 2.03
N TRP A 291 -7.45 20.24 2.67
CA TRP A 291 -8.66 19.68 2.06
C TRP A 291 -9.71 20.76 1.74
N LYS A 292 -9.93 21.69 2.68
CA LYS A 292 -10.85 22.82 2.43
C LYS A 292 -10.36 23.72 1.30
N ALA A 293 -9.05 23.96 1.23
CA ALA A 293 -8.45 24.75 0.15
C ALA A 293 -8.59 24.03 -1.20
N TYR A 294 -8.36 22.71 -1.23
CA TYR A 294 -8.56 21.88 -2.41
C TYR A 294 -10.01 21.93 -2.90
N CYS A 295 -10.99 21.75 -2.00
CA CYS A 295 -12.42 21.79 -2.36
C CYS A 295 -12.76 23.15 -3.00
N ARG A 296 -12.36 24.26 -2.40
CA ARG A 296 -12.58 25.60 -2.99
C ARG A 296 -11.97 25.72 -4.37
N ALA A 297 -10.70 25.35 -4.52
CA ALA A 297 -10.01 25.40 -5.83
C ALA A 297 -10.69 24.49 -6.88
N TYR A 298 -11.24 23.36 -6.45
CA TYR A 298 -12.01 22.47 -7.34
C TYR A 298 -13.33 23.13 -7.78
N ASP A 299 -14.07 23.69 -6.85
CA ASP A 299 -15.35 24.38 -7.13
C ASP A 299 -15.14 25.62 -8.00
N ASP A 300 -14.01 26.32 -7.82
CA ASP A 300 -13.60 27.48 -8.64
C ASP A 300 -13.05 27.07 -10.03
N GLY A 301 -13.00 25.77 -10.35
CA GLY A 301 -12.57 25.26 -11.66
C GLY A 301 -11.07 25.33 -11.92
N VAL A 302 -10.23 25.56 -10.90
CA VAL A 302 -8.75 25.66 -11.02
C VAL A 302 -8.13 24.41 -11.67
N PHE A 303 -8.77 23.24 -11.48
CA PHE A 303 -8.32 21.96 -12.04
C PHE A 303 -9.04 21.60 -13.36
N ALA A 304 -9.89 22.46 -13.89
CA ALA A 304 -10.49 22.22 -15.20
C ALA A 304 -9.36 22.19 -16.25
N LEU A 305 -9.24 21.07 -16.95
CA LEU A 305 -8.32 20.95 -18.09
C LEU A 305 -8.81 21.94 -19.16
N ASP A 306 -7.98 22.88 -19.56
CA ASP A 306 -8.21 23.65 -20.78
C ASP A 306 -8.40 22.67 -21.93
N ALA A 307 -9.61 22.61 -22.50
CA ALA A 307 -9.96 21.71 -23.60
C ALA A 307 -9.04 21.90 -24.83
N THR A 308 -8.34 23.03 -24.90
CA THR A 308 -7.35 23.38 -25.93
C THR A 308 -5.97 22.77 -25.71
N ALA A 309 -5.62 22.36 -24.48
CA ALA A 309 -4.33 21.73 -24.17
C ALA A 309 -4.33 20.20 -24.41
N ALA A 310 -5.50 19.57 -24.48
CA ALA A 310 -5.65 18.13 -24.73
C ALA A 310 -5.56 17.76 -26.23
N ALA A 311 -5.51 18.72 -27.12
CA ALA A 311 -5.45 18.55 -28.59
C ALA A 311 -4.04 18.73 -29.16
N ARG A 312 -3.00 18.89 -28.35
CA ARG A 312 -1.60 18.98 -28.80
C ARG A 312 -0.77 17.75 -28.37
#